data_d9693c9eced2d3153db7ee6e3b4911bf
#
_entry.id   d9693c9eced2d3153db7ee6e3b4911bf
#
_cell.length_a   1.000
_cell.length_b   1.000
_cell.length_c   1.000
_cell.angle_alpha   90.00
_cell.angle_beta   90.00
_cell.angle_gamma   90.00
#
_symmetry.space_group_name_H-M   'P 1'
#
loop_
_entity.id
_entity.type
_entity.pdbx_description
1 polymer ?
#
loop_
_entity_poly.entity_id
_entity_poly.type
_entity_poly.pdbx_seq_one_letter_code
_entity_poly.pdbx_strand_id
1 'polypeptide(L)' 'MNAREQRIAEIMSENQVEYDIAESIFLGEICDKYSTDDCDIVESLFESDAEESEVEA' A
#
# COMPACT_ATOMS: atom_id res chain seq x y z
N MET A 1 7.76 11.24 -0.48
CA MET A 1 6.68 10.34 -0.01
C MET A 1 6.81 8.99 -0.71
N ASN A 2 6.75 7.91 0.04
CA ASN A 2 6.89 6.60 -0.59
C ASN A 2 5.55 6.09 -1.13
N ALA A 3 5.60 5.02 -1.89
CA ALA A 3 4.40 4.50 -2.55
C ALA A 3 3.32 4.08 -1.54
N ARG A 4 3.75 3.55 -0.41
CA ARG A 4 2.82 3.14 0.64
C ARG A 4 1.99 4.32 1.14
N GLU A 5 2.66 5.39 1.50
CA GLU A 5 1.97 6.57 2.02
C GLU A 5 1.11 7.22 0.95
N GLN A 6 1.61 7.22 -0.26
CA GLN A 6 0.86 7.77 -1.37
C GLN A 6 -0.45 7.01 -1.59
N ARG A 7 -0.38 5.69 -1.54
CA ARG A 7 -1.57 4.88 -1.72
C ARG A 7 -2.55 5.06 -0.57
N ILE A 8 -2.04 5.14 0.67
CA ILE A 8 -2.90 5.36 1.83
C ILE A 8 -3.60 6.71 1.71
N ALA A 9 -2.88 7.73 1.26
CA ALA A 9 -3.47 9.06 1.08
C ALA A 9 -4.59 9.03 0.05
N GLU A 10 -4.40 8.26 -1.02
CA GLU A 10 -5.44 8.10 -2.03
C GLU A 10 -6.69 7.47 -1.44
N ILE A 11 -6.50 6.43 -0.64
CA ILE A 11 -7.62 5.76 -0.01
C ILE A 11 -8.36 6.69 0.94
N MET A 12 -7.62 7.49 1.69
CA MET A 12 -8.22 8.47 2.57
C MET A 12 -9.13 9.43 1.81
N SER A 13 -8.65 9.88 0.67
CA SER A 13 -9.41 10.83 -0.14
C SER A 13 -10.59 10.15 -0.81
N GLU A 14 -10.39 8.98 -1.37
CA GLU A 14 -11.43 8.27 -2.10
C GLU A 14 -12.58 7.84 -1.21
N ASN A 15 -12.25 7.41 0.01
CA ASN A 15 -13.25 6.87 0.93
C ASN A 15 -13.61 7.83 2.06
N GLN A 16 -12.91 8.96 2.14
CA GLN A 16 -13.14 9.97 3.17
C GLN A 16 -13.02 9.34 4.56
N VAL A 17 -11.92 8.64 4.77
CA VAL A 17 -11.65 7.96 6.04
C VAL A 17 -10.34 8.46 6.61
N GLU A 18 -10.12 8.22 7.90
CA GLU A 18 -8.89 8.63 8.55
C GLU A 18 -7.75 7.70 8.18
N TYR A 19 -6.54 8.11 8.55
CA TYR A 19 -5.35 7.34 8.24
C TYR A 19 -5.43 5.90 8.74
N ASP A 20 -5.88 5.71 9.97
CA ASP A 20 -5.96 4.35 10.55
C ASP A 20 -6.83 3.44 9.69
N ILE A 21 -7.96 3.95 9.28
CA ILE A 21 -8.89 3.18 8.46
C ILE A 21 -8.28 2.93 7.08
N ALA A 22 -7.69 3.97 6.50
CA ALA A 22 -7.08 3.86 5.18
C ALA A 22 -5.94 2.86 5.18
N GLU A 23 -5.14 2.86 6.25
CA GLU A 23 -4.05 1.90 6.37
C GLU A 23 -4.57 0.47 6.41
N SER A 24 -5.66 0.27 7.14
CA SER A 24 -6.28 -1.05 7.22
C SER A 24 -6.77 -1.52 5.85
N ILE A 25 -7.40 -0.61 5.10
CA ILE A 25 -7.86 -0.92 3.75
C ILE A 25 -6.67 -1.24 2.86
N PHE A 26 -5.62 -0.44 2.96
CA PHE A 26 -4.41 -0.65 2.17
C PHE A 26 -3.81 -2.03 2.43
N LEU A 27 -3.67 -2.40 3.70
CA LEU A 27 -3.11 -3.70 4.05
C LEU A 27 -3.96 -4.84 3.50
N GLY A 28 -5.28 -4.69 3.55
CA GLY A 28 -6.17 -5.68 2.98
C GLY A 28 -5.96 -5.85 1.48
N GLU A 29 -5.79 -4.73 0.78
CA GLU A 29 -5.57 -4.76 -0.66
C GLU A 29 -4.29 -5.51 -1.02
N ILE A 30 -3.19 -5.16 -0.36
CA ILE A 30 -1.91 -5.76 -0.71
C ILE A 30 -1.81 -7.21 -0.26
N CYS A 31 -2.44 -7.57 0.85
CA CYS A 31 -2.49 -8.97 1.27
C CYS A 31 -3.19 -9.81 0.21
N ASP A 32 -4.25 -9.28 -0.34
CA ASP A 32 -4.98 -9.96 -1.40
C ASP A 32 -4.15 -10.04 -2.68
N LYS A 33 -3.50 -8.94 -3.01
CA LYS A 33 -2.71 -8.87 -4.23
C LYS A 33 -1.55 -9.86 -4.22
N TYR A 34 -0.88 -9.98 -3.10
CA TYR A 34 0.30 -10.85 -3.01
C TYR A 34 -0.02 -12.22 -2.39
N SER A 35 -1.27 -12.46 -2.08
CA SER A 35 -1.73 -13.75 -1.56
C SER A 35 -0.98 -14.18 -0.30
N THR A 36 -0.79 -13.25 0.63
CA THR A 36 -0.12 -13.55 1.89
C THR A 36 -0.76 -12.76 3.02
N ASP A 37 -0.74 -13.33 4.22
CA ASP A 37 -1.28 -12.69 5.40
C ASP A 37 -0.21 -12.00 6.24
N ASP A 38 1.05 -12.12 5.83
CA ASP A 38 2.15 -11.54 6.58
C ASP A 38 2.32 -10.06 6.20
N CYS A 39 1.91 -9.17 7.08
CA CYS A 39 1.94 -7.74 6.81
C CYS A 39 3.36 -7.23 6.53
N ASP A 40 4.34 -7.73 7.27
CA ASP A 40 5.71 -7.28 7.07
C ASP A 40 6.22 -7.65 5.69
N ILE A 41 5.97 -8.89 5.30
CA ILE A 41 6.42 -9.36 4.00
C ILE A 41 5.69 -8.63 2.88
N VAL A 42 4.37 -8.46 3.03
CA VAL A 42 3.58 -7.85 1.98
C VAL A 42 3.91 -6.38 1.78
N GLU A 43 4.20 -5.66 2.86
CA GLU A 43 4.58 -4.26 2.73
C GLU A 43 5.93 -4.15 2.03
N SER A 44 6.84 -5.06 2.35
CA SER A 44 8.14 -5.09 1.72
C SER A 44 8.01 -5.36 0.22
N LEU A 45 7.18 -6.30 -0.15
CA LEU A 45 6.94 -6.63 -1.54
C LEU A 45 6.33 -5.46 -2.29
N PHE A 46 5.40 -4.78 -1.65
CA PHE A 46 4.74 -3.64 -2.28
C PHE A 46 5.73 -2.51 -2.55
N GLU A 47 6.59 -2.21 -1.59
CA GLU A 47 7.56 -1.14 -1.75
C GLU A 47 8.60 -1.48 -2.80
N SER A 48 9.03 -2.71 -2.83
CA SER A 48 9.99 -3.16 -3.82
C SER A 48 9.41 -3.06 -5.23
N ASP A 49 8.17 -3.44 -5.37
CA ASP A 49 7.48 -3.38 -6.65
C ASP A 49 7.34 -1.92 -7.13
N ALA A 50 7.00 -1.03 -6.21
CA ALA A 50 6.83 0.38 -6.54
C ALA A 50 8.16 1.02 -6.91
N GLU A 51 9.23 0.63 -6.22
CA GLU A 51 10.55 1.17 -6.53
C GLU A 51 10.99 0.79 -7.92
N GLU A 52 10.72 -0.45 -8.31
CA GLU A 52 11.07 -0.89 -9.65
C GLU A 52 10.35 -0.08 -10.71
N SER A 53 9.09 0.25 -10.45
CA SER A 53 8.32 1.06 -11.38
C SER A 53 8.91 2.44 -11.54
N GLU A 54 9.40 3.01 -10.46
CA GLU A 54 9.96 4.35 -10.49
C GLU A 54 11.29 4.40 -11.22
N VAL A 55 12.07 3.38 -11.04
CA VAL A 55 13.40 3.33 -11.66
C VAL A 55 13.31 3.33 -13.18
N GLU A 56 12.20 2.86 -13.68
CA GLU A 56 12.01 2.73 -15.08
C GLU A 56 12.00 4.04 -15.83
N ALA A 57 11.68 5.10 -15.15
CA ALA A 57 11.65 6.39 -15.78
C ALA A 57 13.04 6.83 -16.17
#